data_fed47d35734dd3c6f8289b5971c9dada
#
_entry.id   fed47d35734dd3c6f8289b5971c9dada
#
_cell.length_a   1.000
_cell.length_b   1.000
_cell.length_c   1.000
_cell.angle_alpha   90.00
_cell.angle_beta   90.00
_cell.angle_gamma   90.00
#
_symmetry.space_group_name_H-M   'P 1'
#
loop_
_entity.id
_entity.type
_entity.pdbx_description
1 polymer ?
#
loop_
_entity_poly.entity_id
_entity_poly.type
_entity_poly.pdbx_seq_one_letter_code
_entity_poly.pdbx_strand_id
1 'polypeptide(L)'
;KYGILTRGAIAIGKLAYDNDFLYGPLMVLLNDLEKKATYPRILVHESVINLINECEPCYEFPAYCKGSRFFFKDHLDQLCLNYLGFNMQSALPEDSHRVCPTMSDISEHRRVITELMKTHYDRKPDMNIEDWKKIRDKYVWVMQYHNNFCLLHDIKDYIIDTEVYDSTHNN
;
A
#
# COMPACT_ATOMS: atom_id res chain seq x y z
N LYS A 1 17.00 -3.76 3.27
CA LYS A 1 15.59 -3.31 3.38
C LYS A 1 14.97 -4.02 4.58
N TYR A 2 14.14 -3.32 5.36
CA TYR A 2 13.81 -3.72 6.74
C TYR A 2 12.57 -4.61 6.88
N GLY A 3 11.89 -4.99 5.79
CA GLY A 3 10.72 -5.87 5.84
C GLY A 3 9.55 -5.32 6.68
N ILE A 4 9.38 -4.00 6.73
CA ILE A 4 8.35 -3.34 7.53
C ILE A 4 7.12 -3.11 6.65
N LEU A 5 5.97 -3.60 7.13
CA LEU A 5 4.66 -3.26 6.56
C LEU A 5 4.12 -2.02 7.27
N THR A 6 3.78 -0.99 6.50
CA THR A 6 3.31 0.30 7.03
C THR A 6 1.81 0.46 6.87
N ARG A 7 1.20 1.16 7.83
CA ARG A 7 -0.18 1.60 7.81
C ARG A 7 -0.21 3.12 8.01
N GLY A 8 -1.13 3.82 7.35
CA GLY A 8 -1.20 5.26 7.48
C GLY A 8 -2.35 5.89 6.70
N ALA A 9 -2.34 7.23 6.67
CA ALA A 9 -3.29 8.03 5.91
C ALA A 9 -2.62 9.27 5.32
N ILE A 10 -3.15 9.73 4.18
CA ILE A 10 -2.75 10.97 3.52
C ILE A 10 -4.02 11.81 3.31
N ALA A 11 -3.96 13.06 3.74
CA ALA A 11 -5.02 14.04 3.51
C ALA A 11 -4.45 15.45 3.40
N ILE A 12 -5.22 16.36 2.84
CA ILE A 12 -4.91 17.78 2.74
C ILE A 12 -5.97 18.56 3.51
N GLY A 13 -5.54 19.51 4.32
CA GLY A 13 -6.45 20.31 5.15
C GLY A 13 -5.74 21.34 6.01
N LYS A 14 -6.52 22.03 6.82
CA LYS A 14 -6.00 23.07 7.71
C LYS A 14 -5.29 22.45 8.91
N LEU A 15 -4.07 22.93 9.12
CA LEU A 15 -3.19 22.54 10.21
C LEU A 15 -2.56 23.81 10.81
N ALA A 16 -2.46 23.87 12.11
CA ALA A 16 -1.69 24.87 12.81
C ALA A 16 -0.48 24.23 13.51
N TYR A 17 0.60 24.96 13.58
CA TYR A 17 1.83 24.56 14.25
C TYR A 17 2.25 25.62 15.24
N ASP A 18 2.47 25.24 16.48
CA ASP A 18 2.95 26.12 17.54
C ASP A 18 3.87 25.35 18.50
N ASN A 19 5.12 25.79 18.65
CA ASN A 19 6.08 25.26 19.64
C ASN A 19 6.09 23.72 19.70
N ASP A 20 6.35 23.05 18.60
CA ASP A 20 6.40 21.59 18.46
C ASP A 20 5.04 20.86 18.54
N PHE A 21 3.93 21.58 18.65
CA PHE A 21 2.60 21.01 18.61
C PHE A 21 1.93 21.22 17.25
N LEU A 22 1.43 20.12 16.68
CA LEU A 22 0.57 20.11 15.49
C LEU A 22 -0.88 19.95 15.94
N TYR A 23 -1.77 20.84 15.51
CA TYR A 23 -3.19 20.76 15.84
C TYR A 23 -4.07 21.29 14.71
N GLY A 24 -5.32 20.88 14.71
CA GLY A 24 -6.31 21.30 13.73
C GLY A 24 -7.17 20.17 13.19
N PRO A 25 -8.18 20.51 12.38
CA PRO A 25 -9.12 19.53 11.82
C PRO A 25 -8.44 18.41 11.02
N LEU A 26 -7.32 18.70 10.37
CA LEU A 26 -6.55 17.71 9.61
C LEU A 26 -6.05 16.58 10.50
N MET A 27 -5.61 16.86 11.73
CA MET A 27 -5.12 15.84 12.66
C MET A 27 -6.23 14.87 13.06
N VAL A 28 -7.44 15.37 13.29
CA VAL A 28 -8.62 14.53 13.59
C VAL A 28 -8.94 13.63 12.39
N LEU A 29 -8.98 14.21 11.18
CA LEU A 29 -9.25 13.47 9.95
C LEU A 29 -8.21 12.35 9.72
N LEU A 30 -6.91 12.66 9.87
CA LEU A 30 -5.84 11.68 9.69
C LEU A 30 -5.91 10.53 10.70
N ASN A 31 -6.21 10.84 11.97
CA ASN A 31 -6.39 9.83 13.01
C ASN A 31 -7.58 8.90 12.72
N ASP A 32 -8.68 9.46 12.23
CA ASP A 32 -9.87 8.66 11.87
C ASP A 32 -9.63 7.78 10.62
N LEU A 33 -8.92 8.31 9.63
CA LEU A 33 -8.49 7.54 8.46
C LEU A 33 -7.52 6.41 8.84
N GLU A 34 -6.52 6.72 9.69
CA GLU A 34 -5.54 5.73 10.14
C GLU A 34 -6.22 4.58 10.89
N LYS A 35 -7.20 4.86 11.74
CA LYS A 35 -8.01 3.82 12.41
C LYS A 35 -8.78 2.95 11.44
N LYS A 36 -9.27 3.51 10.32
CA LYS A 36 -9.94 2.76 9.24
C LYS A 36 -8.97 1.91 8.42
N ALA A 37 -7.69 2.25 8.40
CA ALA A 37 -6.66 1.51 7.69
C ALA A 37 -6.32 0.21 8.44
N THR A 38 -7.25 -0.71 8.55
CA THR A 38 -7.12 -1.99 9.29
C THR A 38 -5.97 -2.85 8.77
N TYR A 39 -5.68 -2.76 7.47
CA TYR A 39 -4.62 -3.50 6.77
C TYR A 39 -3.35 -2.66 6.62
N PRO A 40 -2.20 -3.27 6.24
CA PRO A 40 -0.96 -2.55 5.92
C PRO A 40 -1.09 -1.76 4.61
N ARG A 41 -1.84 -0.68 4.66
CA ARG A 41 -2.14 0.21 3.53
C ARG A 41 -2.12 1.65 3.97
N ILE A 42 -1.93 2.54 3.02
CA ILE A 42 -1.99 3.98 3.25
C ILE A 42 -3.27 4.49 2.57
N LEU A 43 -4.25 4.88 3.38
CA LEU A 43 -5.50 5.46 2.88
C LEU A 43 -5.27 6.87 2.37
N VAL A 44 -5.93 7.21 1.28
CA VAL A 44 -5.86 8.53 0.64
C VAL A 44 -7.22 9.18 0.72
N HIS A 45 -7.28 10.36 1.33
CA HIS A 45 -8.51 11.15 1.41
C HIS A 45 -8.81 11.83 0.08
N GLU A 46 -10.08 12.03 -0.23
CA GLU A 46 -10.55 12.71 -1.45
C GLU A 46 -9.93 14.11 -1.66
N SER A 47 -9.58 14.81 -0.57
CA SER A 47 -8.93 16.14 -0.64
C SER A 47 -7.61 16.11 -1.42
N VAL A 48 -6.91 14.96 -1.43
CA VAL A 48 -5.68 14.78 -2.22
C VAL A 48 -6.02 14.71 -3.71
N ILE A 49 -7.06 13.96 -4.06
CA ILE A 49 -7.53 13.82 -5.46
C ILE A 49 -8.04 15.16 -5.99
N ASN A 50 -8.80 15.88 -5.16
CA ASN A 50 -9.31 17.19 -5.52
C ASN A 50 -8.16 18.17 -5.85
N LEU A 51 -7.11 18.20 -5.00
CA LEU A 51 -5.94 19.03 -5.28
C LEU A 51 -5.22 18.62 -6.56
N ILE A 52 -5.03 17.30 -6.79
CA ILE A 52 -4.41 16.81 -8.02
C ILE A 52 -5.21 17.27 -9.24
N ASN A 53 -6.53 17.12 -9.22
CA ASN A 53 -7.41 17.53 -10.30
C ASN A 53 -7.39 19.05 -10.53
N GLU A 54 -7.27 19.84 -9.46
CA GLU A 54 -7.13 21.29 -9.53
C GLU A 54 -5.79 21.73 -10.14
N CYS A 55 -4.72 20.96 -9.85
CA CYS A 55 -3.37 21.26 -10.34
C CYS A 55 -3.08 20.71 -11.74
N GLU A 56 -3.85 19.72 -12.24
CA GLU A 56 -3.63 19.13 -13.57
C GLU A 56 -3.56 20.16 -14.73
N PRO A 57 -4.36 21.25 -14.74
CA PRO A 57 -4.22 22.26 -15.77
C PRO A 57 -2.93 23.08 -15.69
N CYS A 58 -2.29 23.14 -14.52
CA CYS A 58 -1.12 23.99 -14.26
C CYS A 58 0.22 23.27 -14.49
N TYR A 59 0.18 21.95 -14.49
CA TYR A 59 1.35 21.13 -14.76
C TYR A 59 1.00 20.18 -15.91
N GLU A 60 1.79 20.19 -16.96
CA GLU A 60 1.80 19.11 -17.93
C GLU A 60 2.31 17.84 -17.19
N PHE A 61 1.49 17.31 -16.29
CA PHE A 61 1.76 15.99 -15.76
C PHE A 61 1.84 15.03 -16.94
N PRO A 62 2.96 14.37 -17.16
CA PRO A 62 3.05 13.40 -18.22
C PRO A 62 1.87 12.44 -18.11
N ALA A 63 1.32 12.00 -19.24
CA ALA A 63 0.12 11.13 -19.28
C ALA A 63 0.19 9.89 -18.38
N TYR A 64 1.41 9.51 -17.96
CA TYR A 64 1.69 8.44 -17.00
C TYR A 64 1.42 8.82 -15.53
N CYS A 65 1.27 10.11 -15.19
CA CYS A 65 0.90 10.58 -13.85
C CYS A 65 -0.61 10.58 -13.61
N LYS A 66 -1.42 10.31 -14.64
CA LYS A 66 -2.88 10.28 -14.49
C LYS A 66 -3.33 9.11 -13.62
N GLY A 67 -3.67 9.46 -12.40
CA GLY A 67 -4.55 8.80 -11.44
C GLY A 67 -4.23 7.35 -11.04
N SER A 68 -4.34 6.41 -11.94
CA SER A 68 -4.37 4.99 -11.61
C SER A 68 -3.03 4.34 -11.21
N ARG A 69 -1.91 5.05 -11.37
CA ARG A 69 -0.59 4.50 -11.01
C ARG A 69 -0.22 4.76 -9.57
N PHE A 70 -0.66 5.90 -9.02
CA PHE A 70 -0.36 6.28 -7.63
C PHE A 70 -1.40 5.79 -6.65
N PHE A 71 -2.61 5.56 -7.12
CA PHE A 71 -3.74 5.20 -6.28
C PHE A 71 -4.50 4.02 -6.88
N PHE A 72 -5.08 3.21 -6.01
CA PHE A 72 -6.00 2.15 -6.39
C PHE A 72 -7.13 2.07 -5.37
N LYS A 73 -8.27 1.53 -5.77
CA LYS A 73 -9.35 1.18 -4.86
C LYS A 73 -9.19 -0.28 -4.45
N ASP A 74 -9.23 -0.53 -3.16
CA ASP A 74 -9.19 -1.89 -2.65
C ASP A 74 -10.58 -2.56 -2.66
N HIS A 75 -10.67 -3.79 -2.16
CA HIS A 75 -11.91 -4.55 -2.11
C HIS A 75 -13.01 -3.93 -1.21
N LEU A 76 -12.68 -2.95 -0.40
CA LEU A 76 -13.61 -2.16 0.41
C LEU A 76 -13.97 -0.81 -0.24
N ASP A 77 -13.66 -0.63 -1.53
CA ASP A 77 -13.80 0.61 -2.30
C ASP A 77 -13.07 1.81 -1.67
N GLN A 78 -12.04 1.56 -0.86
CA GLN A 78 -11.23 2.60 -0.23
C GLN A 78 -10.04 2.96 -1.11
N LEU A 79 -9.81 4.26 -1.26
CA LEU A 79 -8.69 4.77 -2.03
C LEU A 79 -7.39 4.59 -1.25
N CYS A 80 -6.44 3.89 -1.85
CA CYS A 80 -5.15 3.55 -1.27
C CYS A 80 -3.99 4.02 -2.14
N LEU A 81 -2.88 4.35 -1.49
CA LEU A 81 -1.62 4.62 -2.17
C LEU A 81 -1.04 3.35 -2.78
N ASN A 82 -0.73 3.39 -4.08
CA ASN A 82 -0.05 2.31 -4.78
C ASN A 82 1.47 2.43 -4.62
N TYR A 83 1.98 2.01 -3.46
CA TYR A 83 3.41 2.18 -3.13
C TYR A 83 4.35 1.34 -4.02
N LEU A 84 3.89 0.22 -4.60
CA LEU A 84 4.66 -0.50 -5.62
C LEU A 84 4.71 0.28 -6.94
N GLY A 85 3.64 1.00 -7.29
CA GLY A 85 3.59 1.86 -8.47
C GLY A 85 4.51 3.07 -8.39
N PHE A 86 4.83 3.57 -7.19
CA PHE A 86 5.75 4.69 -7.01
C PHE A 86 7.17 4.39 -7.50
N ASN A 87 7.63 3.16 -7.33
CA ASN A 87 8.95 2.76 -7.79
C ASN A 87 9.05 2.70 -9.33
N MET A 88 7.91 2.75 -10.05
CA MET A 88 7.88 2.78 -11.52
C MET A 88 8.15 4.18 -12.12
N GLN A 89 8.40 5.21 -11.33
CA GLN A 89 8.30 6.58 -11.81
C GLN A 89 9.40 7.55 -11.38
N SER A 90 10.63 7.23 -11.47
CA SER A 90 11.62 8.30 -11.50
C SER A 90 12.21 8.48 -12.91
N ALA A 91 11.39 8.97 -13.82
CA ALA A 91 11.91 9.49 -15.08
C ALA A 91 11.26 10.84 -15.35
N LEU A 92 11.94 11.91 -15.02
CA LEU A 92 11.75 13.19 -15.67
C LEU A 92 12.02 13.02 -17.19
N PRO A 93 11.33 13.78 -18.07
CA PRO A 93 11.40 13.58 -19.53
C PRO A 93 12.79 13.67 -20.14
N GLU A 94 13.75 14.23 -19.45
CA GLU A 94 15.12 14.42 -19.93
C GLU A 94 16.08 13.27 -19.60
N ASP A 95 15.73 12.47 -18.59
CA ASP A 95 16.51 11.30 -18.21
C ASP A 95 15.72 10.03 -18.55
N SER A 96 16.01 9.45 -19.69
CA SER A 96 15.40 8.22 -20.21
C SER A 96 15.68 6.96 -19.36
N HIS A 97 16.06 7.13 -18.13
CA HIS A 97 16.18 6.04 -17.16
C HIS A 97 14.81 5.80 -16.51
N ARG A 98 13.98 5.02 -17.19
CA ARG A 98 12.80 4.42 -16.59
C ARG A 98 13.23 3.65 -15.35
N VAL A 99 13.00 4.21 -14.18
CA VAL A 99 13.03 3.42 -12.95
C VAL A 99 11.67 2.71 -12.87
N CYS A 100 11.58 1.61 -13.61
CA CYS A 100 10.64 0.57 -13.21
C CYS A 100 11.02 0.13 -11.80
N PRO A 101 10.10 -0.37 -10.95
CA PRO A 101 10.52 -1.19 -9.83
C PRO A 101 11.47 -2.20 -10.44
N THR A 102 12.69 -2.19 -9.97
CA THR A 102 13.62 -3.20 -10.45
C THR A 102 12.95 -4.52 -10.10
N MET A 103 13.04 -5.53 -10.96
CA MET A 103 12.55 -6.87 -10.64
C MET A 103 13.06 -7.33 -9.26
N SER A 104 14.17 -6.76 -8.81
CA SER A 104 14.69 -6.85 -7.45
C SER A 104 13.73 -6.31 -6.38
N ASP A 105 13.02 -5.20 -6.61
CA ASP A 105 12.10 -4.65 -5.59
C ASP A 105 10.83 -5.50 -5.46
N ILE A 106 10.32 -6.03 -6.58
CA ILE A 106 9.17 -6.94 -6.60
C ILE A 106 9.54 -8.28 -5.96
N SER A 107 10.72 -8.82 -6.30
CA SER A 107 11.25 -10.04 -5.70
C SER A 107 11.42 -9.89 -4.18
N GLU A 108 11.97 -8.77 -3.74
CA GLU A 108 12.17 -8.48 -2.32
C GLU A 108 10.84 -8.30 -1.58
N HIS A 109 9.88 -7.62 -2.19
CA HIS A 109 8.54 -7.48 -1.61
C HIS A 109 7.86 -8.86 -1.46
N ARG A 110 7.93 -9.73 -2.49
CA ARG A 110 7.46 -11.11 -2.43
C ARG A 110 8.13 -11.87 -1.29
N ARG A 111 9.47 -11.84 -1.21
CA ARG A 111 10.26 -12.53 -0.19
C ARG A 111 9.83 -12.13 1.22
N VAL A 112 9.75 -10.83 1.48
CA VAL A 112 9.36 -10.29 2.79
C VAL A 112 7.97 -10.76 3.20
N ILE A 113 6.98 -10.68 2.31
CA ILE A 113 5.61 -11.11 2.61
C ILE A 113 5.58 -12.61 2.93
N THR A 114 6.24 -13.42 2.10
CA THR A 114 6.27 -14.89 2.28
C THR A 114 6.93 -15.26 3.60
N GLU A 115 8.02 -14.61 3.97
CA GLU A 115 8.70 -14.86 5.26
C GLU A 115 7.85 -14.43 6.46
N LEU A 116 7.19 -13.27 6.38
CA LEU A 116 6.30 -12.79 7.44
C LEU A 116 5.11 -13.75 7.63
N MET A 117 4.52 -14.21 6.53
CA MET A 117 3.42 -15.17 6.57
C MET A 117 3.87 -16.48 7.18
N LYS A 118 5.00 -17.05 6.72
CA LYS A 118 5.56 -18.27 7.27
C LYS A 118 5.81 -18.15 8.79
N THR A 119 6.49 -17.09 9.20
CA THR A 119 6.76 -16.84 10.63
C THR A 119 5.47 -16.74 11.44
N HIS A 120 4.42 -16.15 10.86
CA HIS A 120 3.13 -16.04 11.52
C HIS A 120 2.44 -17.40 11.67
N TYR A 121 2.49 -18.25 10.64
CA TYR A 121 1.95 -19.62 10.71
C TYR A 121 2.68 -20.48 11.73
N ASP A 122 4.00 -20.37 11.82
CA ASP A 122 4.81 -21.09 12.80
C ASP A 122 4.43 -20.73 14.25
N ARG A 123 3.89 -19.53 14.47
CA ARG A 123 3.40 -19.06 15.79
C ARG A 123 1.96 -19.41 16.12
N LYS A 124 1.22 -20.05 15.22
CA LYS A 124 -0.20 -20.39 15.43
C LYS A 124 -0.49 -21.12 16.74
N PRO A 125 0.32 -22.09 17.17
CA PRO A 125 0.08 -22.83 18.42
C PRO A 125 0.15 -21.96 19.68
N ASP A 126 0.88 -20.85 19.62
CA ASP A 126 1.18 -20.01 20.78
C ASP A 126 0.24 -18.78 20.88
N MET A 127 -0.68 -18.63 19.94
CA MET A 127 -1.54 -17.45 19.84
C MET A 127 -3.02 -17.77 20.06
N ASN A 128 -3.77 -16.79 20.60
CA ASN A 128 -5.21 -16.83 20.54
C ASN A 128 -5.67 -16.84 19.09
N ILE A 129 -6.64 -17.72 18.77
CA ILE A 129 -7.10 -17.93 17.39
C ILE A 129 -7.65 -16.68 16.71
N GLU A 130 -8.34 -15.81 17.46
CA GLU A 130 -8.90 -14.57 16.91
C GLU A 130 -7.81 -13.56 16.57
N ASP A 131 -6.80 -13.42 17.44
CA ASP A 131 -5.68 -12.52 17.19
C ASP A 131 -4.80 -13.04 16.07
N TRP A 132 -4.61 -14.37 16.00
CA TRP A 132 -3.94 -15.02 14.88
C TRP A 132 -4.64 -14.72 13.55
N LYS A 133 -5.98 -14.86 13.49
CA LYS A 133 -6.78 -14.54 12.30
C LYS A 133 -6.63 -13.07 11.88
N LYS A 134 -6.73 -12.14 12.84
CA LYS A 134 -6.57 -10.69 12.56
C LYS A 134 -5.22 -10.37 11.93
N ILE A 135 -4.14 -10.99 12.39
CA ILE A 135 -2.80 -10.77 11.85
C ILE A 135 -2.67 -11.43 10.47
N ARG A 136 -3.16 -12.66 10.32
CA ARG A 136 -3.20 -13.37 9.05
C ARG A 136 -3.89 -12.54 7.97
N ASP A 137 -5.06 -11.99 8.26
CA ASP A 137 -5.84 -11.21 7.29
C ASP A 137 -5.08 -9.98 6.80
N LYS A 138 -4.21 -9.40 7.65
CA LYS A 138 -3.31 -8.31 7.22
C LYS A 138 -2.30 -8.77 6.19
N TYR A 139 -1.70 -9.94 6.38
CA TYR A 139 -0.72 -10.49 5.42
C TYR A 139 -1.40 -10.95 4.13
N VAL A 140 -2.58 -11.58 4.23
CA VAL A 140 -3.39 -11.97 3.05
C VAL A 140 -3.71 -10.75 2.21
N TRP A 141 -4.10 -9.63 2.82
CA TRP A 141 -4.35 -8.38 2.10
C TRP A 141 -3.10 -7.91 1.33
N VAL A 142 -1.91 -7.95 1.95
CA VAL A 142 -0.66 -7.54 1.29
C VAL A 142 -0.29 -8.48 0.15
N MET A 143 -0.51 -9.79 0.31
CA MET A 143 -0.31 -10.78 -0.77
C MET A 143 -1.24 -10.50 -1.95
N GLN A 144 -2.51 -10.24 -1.70
CA GLN A 144 -3.48 -9.90 -2.75
C GLN A 144 -3.09 -8.60 -3.46
N TYR A 145 -2.67 -7.58 -2.73
CA TYR A 145 -2.16 -6.35 -3.31
C TYR A 145 -0.94 -6.62 -4.22
N HIS A 146 0.03 -7.40 -3.75
CA HIS A 146 1.21 -7.79 -4.54
C HIS A 146 0.82 -8.55 -5.80
N ASN A 147 -0.05 -9.55 -5.68
CA ASN A 147 -0.50 -10.37 -6.80
C ASN A 147 -1.27 -9.55 -7.84
N ASN A 148 -2.17 -8.67 -7.39
CA ASN A 148 -2.91 -7.76 -8.29
C ASN A 148 -1.95 -6.83 -9.04
N PHE A 149 -0.91 -6.32 -8.36
CA PHE A 149 0.12 -5.53 -9.01
C PHE A 149 0.87 -6.35 -10.07
N CYS A 150 1.29 -7.58 -9.76
CA CYS A 150 1.97 -8.47 -10.69
C CYS A 150 1.11 -8.81 -11.90
N LEU A 151 -0.17 -9.07 -11.72
CA LEU A 151 -1.12 -9.34 -12.79
C LEU A 151 -1.31 -8.12 -13.71
N LEU A 152 -1.48 -6.93 -13.13
CA LEU A 152 -1.66 -5.68 -13.86
C LEU A 152 -0.46 -5.34 -14.75
N HIS A 153 0.74 -5.73 -14.34
CA HIS A 153 1.99 -5.44 -15.04
C HIS A 153 2.56 -6.64 -15.82
N ASP A 154 1.79 -7.75 -15.92
CA ASP A 154 2.17 -8.99 -16.62
C ASP A 154 3.49 -9.62 -16.14
N ILE A 155 3.76 -9.52 -14.83
CA ILE A 155 4.94 -10.11 -14.16
C ILE A 155 4.56 -11.35 -13.35
N LYS A 156 3.99 -12.34 -14.03
CA LYS A 156 3.36 -13.52 -13.41
C LYS A 156 4.31 -14.41 -12.60
N ASP A 157 5.59 -14.40 -12.94
CA ASP A 157 6.63 -15.19 -12.24
C ASP A 157 6.81 -14.81 -10.77
N TYR A 158 6.30 -13.64 -10.39
CA TYR A 158 6.41 -13.11 -9.03
C TYR A 158 5.12 -13.27 -8.20
N ILE A 159 4.07 -13.86 -8.76
CA ILE A 159 2.83 -14.14 -8.03
C ILE A 159 3.12 -15.05 -6.83
N ILE A 160 2.50 -14.72 -5.70
CA ILE A 160 2.55 -15.52 -4.47
C ILE A 160 1.36 -16.48 -4.50
N ASP A 161 1.62 -17.77 -4.34
CA ASP A 161 0.57 -18.77 -4.20
C ASP A 161 -0.14 -18.60 -2.85
N THR A 162 -1.40 -18.21 -2.91
CA THR A 162 -2.23 -17.98 -1.72
C THR A 162 -2.92 -19.25 -1.24
N GLU A 163 -3.06 -20.28 -2.08
CA GLU A 163 -3.75 -21.52 -1.73
C GLU A 163 -3.02 -22.31 -0.65
N VAL A 164 -1.70 -22.21 -0.61
CA VAL A 164 -0.86 -22.80 0.45
C VAL A 164 -1.26 -22.30 1.84
N TYR A 165 -1.76 -21.07 1.93
CA TYR A 165 -2.14 -20.42 3.19
C TYR A 165 -3.64 -20.51 3.50
N ASP A 166 -4.47 -20.86 2.51
CA ASP A 166 -5.90 -21.07 2.70
C ASP A 166 -6.23 -22.53 3.08
N SER A 167 -5.46 -23.49 2.59
CA SER A 167 -5.71 -24.93 2.78
C SER A 167 -5.47 -25.45 4.22
N THR A 168 -4.84 -24.66 5.08
CA THR A 168 -4.58 -25.04 6.48
C THR A 168 -5.79 -24.81 7.41
N HIS A 169 -6.99 -24.57 6.87
CA HIS A 169 -8.18 -24.23 7.65
C HIS A 169 -9.13 -25.39 7.92
N ASN A 170 -8.87 -26.58 7.38
CA ASN A 170 -9.77 -27.71 7.49
C ASN A 170 -9.27 -28.83 8.45
N ASN A 171 -8.38 -28.51 9.38
CA ASN A 171 -8.00 -29.45 10.43
C ASN A 171 -8.04 -28.81 11.82
#